data_e04f3c332ae4d88c048d3518114a458e
#
_entry.id   e04f3c332ae4d88c048d3518114a458e
#
_cell.length_a   1.000
_cell.length_b   1.000
_cell.length_c   1.000
_cell.angle_alpha   90.00
_cell.angle_beta   90.00
_cell.angle_gamma   90.00
#
_symmetry.space_group_name_H-M   'P 1'
#
loop_
_entity.id
_entity.type
_entity.pdbx_description
1 polymer ?
#
loop_
_entity_poly.entity_id
_entity_poly.type
_entity_poly.pdbx_seq_one_letter_code
_entity_poly.pdbx_strand_id
1 'polypeptide(L)'
;TIDVNEELANRVQGYFDASVFAQQIHYIISPALDVIPTLNETWDLVFIDADKQNYIEYYELILPLVRSGGYVILDNVLWSGKVAEPDKNDKDTVLLRKLNDLIHEDERVEEVLLPIRDGLMIARKK
;
A
#
# COMPACT_ATOMS: atom_id res chain seq x y z
N THR A 1 2.55 11.65 -1.61
CA THR A 1 2.70 10.62 -0.57
C THR A 1 1.94 11.04 0.70
N ILE A 2 1.43 10.05 1.45
CA ILE A 2 0.65 10.26 2.67
C ILE A 2 1.38 9.60 3.82
N ASP A 3 1.44 10.26 4.97
CA ASP A 3 2.01 9.73 6.22
C ASP A 3 1.20 10.28 7.41
N VAL A 4 1.22 9.58 8.53
CA VAL A 4 0.57 10.00 9.79
C VAL A 4 1.56 10.58 10.81
N ASN A 5 2.86 10.50 10.56
CA ASN A 5 3.88 10.87 11.54
C ASN A 5 4.19 12.38 11.51
N GLU A 6 3.48 13.14 12.33
CA GLU A 6 3.68 14.59 12.47
C GLU A 6 5.08 14.95 12.99
N GLU A 7 5.70 14.10 13.82
CA GLU A 7 7.03 14.38 14.39
C GLU A 7 8.12 14.42 13.31
N LEU A 8 7.96 13.63 12.25
CA LEU A 8 8.90 13.59 11.14
C LEU A 8 8.55 14.55 10.00
N ALA A 9 7.37 15.17 10.02
CA ALA A 9 6.84 15.96 8.92
C ALA A 9 7.82 17.03 8.42
N ASN A 10 8.31 17.88 9.30
CA ASN A 10 9.26 18.96 8.94
C ASN A 10 10.57 18.42 8.36
N ARG A 11 11.06 17.31 8.89
CA ARG A 11 12.31 16.69 8.43
C ARG A 11 12.14 16.07 7.05
N VAL A 12 11.05 15.35 6.83
CA VAL A 12 10.73 14.73 5.55
C VAL A 12 10.48 15.80 4.49
N GLN A 13 9.70 16.85 4.83
CA GLN A 13 9.47 17.98 3.93
C GLN A 13 10.80 18.64 3.52
N GLY A 14 11.74 18.83 4.44
CA GLY A 14 13.05 19.38 4.12
C GLY A 14 13.86 18.55 3.10
N TYR A 15 13.72 17.22 3.12
CA TYR A 15 14.32 16.37 2.08
C TYR A 15 13.61 16.50 0.74
N PHE A 16 12.29 16.62 0.72
CA PHE A 16 11.53 16.83 -0.50
C PHE A 16 11.83 18.18 -1.14
N ASP A 17 11.91 19.24 -0.32
CA ASP A 17 12.24 20.60 -0.78
C ASP A 17 13.66 20.69 -1.37
N ALA A 18 14.59 19.89 -0.87
CA ALA A 18 15.96 19.80 -1.40
C ALA A 18 16.06 18.96 -2.69
N SER A 19 15.00 18.26 -3.08
CA SER A 19 14.97 17.44 -4.30
C SER A 19 14.83 18.30 -5.55
N VAL A 20 15.47 17.89 -6.64
CA VAL A 20 15.24 18.49 -7.98
C VAL A 20 13.79 18.28 -8.47
N PHE A 21 13.05 17.37 -7.84
CA PHE A 21 11.65 17.06 -8.13
C PHE A 21 10.67 17.66 -7.12
N ALA A 22 11.12 18.62 -6.27
CA ALA A 22 10.31 19.19 -5.19
C ALA A 22 8.89 19.61 -5.64
N GLN A 23 8.79 20.23 -6.82
CA GLN A 23 7.51 20.70 -7.37
C GLN A 23 6.55 19.57 -7.81
N GLN A 24 7.03 18.33 -7.86
CA GLN A 24 6.26 17.14 -8.24
C GLN A 24 5.90 16.27 -7.04
N ILE A 25 6.38 16.62 -5.84
CA ILE A 25 6.15 15.85 -4.61
C ILE A 25 5.05 16.54 -3.81
N HIS A 26 3.95 15.83 -3.61
CA HIS A 26 2.85 16.25 -2.75
C HIS A 26 2.87 15.40 -1.49
N TYR A 27 3.21 16.02 -0.35
CA TYR A 27 3.30 15.36 0.94
C TYR A 27 2.12 15.77 1.82
N ILE A 28 1.38 14.78 2.31
CA ILE A 28 0.17 14.98 3.12
C ILE A 28 0.38 14.25 4.45
N ILE A 29 0.23 14.98 5.55
CA ILE A 29 0.25 14.41 6.91
C ILE A 29 -1.20 14.29 7.38
N SER A 30 -1.71 13.07 7.30
CA SER A 30 -3.07 12.71 7.74
C SER A 30 -3.26 11.20 7.67
N PRO A 31 -4.23 10.61 8.38
CA PRO A 31 -4.63 9.22 8.16
C PRO A 31 -5.01 8.99 6.71
N ALA A 32 -4.44 7.94 6.08
CA ALA A 32 -4.67 7.69 4.67
C ALA A 32 -6.15 7.37 4.35
N LEU A 33 -6.88 6.76 5.28
CA LEU A 33 -8.32 6.50 5.13
C LEU A 33 -9.15 7.79 5.02
N ASP A 34 -8.69 8.90 5.59
CA ASP A 34 -9.37 10.18 5.48
C ASP A 34 -9.01 10.89 4.15
N VAL A 35 -7.79 10.67 3.66
CA VAL A 35 -7.26 11.33 2.46
C VAL A 35 -7.72 10.63 1.18
N ILE A 36 -7.58 9.29 1.11
CA ILE A 36 -7.84 8.52 -0.13
C ILE A 36 -9.22 8.82 -0.73
N PRO A 37 -10.32 8.89 0.05
CA PRO A 37 -11.64 9.20 -0.51
C PRO A 37 -11.77 10.61 -1.11
N THR A 38 -10.84 11.52 -0.80
CA THR A 38 -10.83 12.89 -1.33
C THR A 38 -10.02 13.04 -2.62
N LEU A 39 -9.23 12.01 -2.98
CA LEU A 39 -8.42 12.02 -4.19
C LEU A 39 -9.31 11.85 -5.42
N ASN A 40 -9.08 12.70 -6.42
CA ASN A 40 -9.83 12.68 -7.68
C ASN A 40 -8.93 12.33 -8.88
N GLU A 41 -7.66 12.04 -8.63
CA GLU A 41 -6.68 11.69 -9.64
C GLU A 41 -6.78 10.21 -10.01
N THR A 42 -6.31 9.89 -11.21
CA THR A 42 -6.10 8.52 -11.65
C THR A 42 -4.61 8.20 -11.60
N TRP A 43 -4.26 7.09 -10.97
CA TRP A 43 -2.87 6.74 -10.67
C TRP A 43 -2.33 5.66 -11.60
N ASP A 44 -1.06 5.75 -11.98
CA ASP A 44 -0.33 4.71 -12.71
C ASP A 44 0.17 3.61 -11.78
N LEU A 45 0.60 4.00 -10.58
CA LEU A 45 1.14 3.11 -9.56
C LEU A 45 0.86 3.67 -8.18
N VAL A 46 0.42 2.79 -7.27
CA VAL A 46 0.31 3.09 -5.84
C VAL A 46 1.13 2.07 -5.07
N PHE A 47 1.94 2.55 -4.14
CA PHE A 47 2.73 1.73 -3.21
C PHE A 47 2.15 1.87 -1.80
N ILE A 48 1.81 0.74 -1.19
CA ILE A 48 1.22 0.66 0.15
C ILE A 48 2.24 0.02 1.09
N ASP A 49 2.79 0.83 2.00
CA ASP A 49 3.65 0.43 3.11
C ASP A 49 3.23 1.17 4.37
N ALA A 50 2.10 0.77 4.92
CA ALA A 50 1.43 1.41 6.03
C ALA A 50 1.11 0.41 7.15
N ASP A 51 0.20 0.77 8.05
CA ASP A 51 -0.28 -0.12 9.10
C ASP A 51 -1.08 -1.30 8.51
N LYS A 52 -0.68 -2.50 8.87
CA LYS A 52 -1.21 -3.75 8.28
C LYS A 52 -2.70 -3.97 8.55
N GLN A 53 -3.23 -3.32 9.60
CA GLN A 53 -4.62 -3.47 10.00
C GLN A 53 -5.59 -2.90 8.96
N ASN A 54 -5.16 -1.91 8.19
CA ASN A 54 -6.00 -1.23 7.20
C ASN A 54 -5.66 -1.60 5.75
N TYR A 55 -4.75 -2.57 5.50
CA TYR A 55 -4.32 -2.93 4.14
C TYR A 55 -5.46 -3.32 3.20
N ILE A 56 -6.43 -4.08 3.67
CA ILE A 56 -7.60 -4.47 2.87
C ILE A 56 -8.40 -3.22 2.47
N GLU A 57 -8.63 -2.32 3.43
CA GLU A 57 -9.38 -1.10 3.18
C GLU A 57 -8.63 -0.15 2.24
N TYR A 58 -7.31 0.00 2.43
CA TYR A 58 -6.48 0.75 1.48
C TYR A 58 -6.57 0.18 0.06
N TYR A 59 -6.45 -1.13 -0.09
CA TYR A 59 -6.54 -1.79 -1.40
C TYR A 59 -7.87 -1.52 -2.09
N GLU A 60 -8.98 -1.69 -1.37
CA GLU A 60 -10.33 -1.50 -1.92
C GLU A 60 -10.62 -0.03 -2.29
N LEU A 61 -10.11 0.92 -1.52
CA LEU A 61 -10.26 2.35 -1.82
C LEU A 61 -9.36 2.80 -2.97
N ILE A 62 -8.17 2.23 -3.09
CA ILE A 62 -7.15 2.63 -4.07
C ILE A 62 -7.40 1.99 -5.44
N LEU A 63 -7.79 0.73 -5.51
CA LEU A 63 -7.93 0.02 -6.78
C LEU A 63 -8.85 0.73 -7.80
N PRO A 64 -9.99 1.33 -7.42
CA PRO A 64 -10.81 2.13 -8.32
C PRO A 64 -10.07 3.32 -8.93
N LEU A 65 -9.16 3.95 -8.17
CA LEU A 65 -8.40 5.13 -8.57
C LEU A 65 -7.17 4.80 -9.45
N VAL A 66 -6.79 3.54 -9.55
CA VAL A 66 -5.70 3.10 -10.45
C VAL A 66 -6.28 2.89 -11.85
N ARG A 67 -5.58 3.35 -12.90
CA ARG A 67 -6.00 3.13 -14.29
C ARG A 67 -5.89 1.64 -14.69
N SER A 68 -6.59 1.25 -15.75
CA SER A 68 -6.36 -0.05 -16.38
C SER A 68 -4.89 -0.17 -16.83
N GLY A 69 -4.26 -1.31 -16.55
CA GLY A 69 -2.83 -1.55 -16.73
C GLY A 69 -1.92 -0.89 -15.70
N GLY A 70 -2.45 -0.14 -14.74
CA GLY A 70 -1.71 0.40 -13.60
C GLY A 70 -1.53 -0.63 -12.48
N TYR A 71 -0.80 -0.25 -11.43
CA TYR A 71 -0.34 -1.19 -10.41
C TYR A 71 -0.66 -0.72 -8.99
N VAL A 72 -1.05 -1.66 -8.15
CA VAL A 72 -1.00 -1.53 -6.69
C VAL A 72 0.08 -2.48 -6.18
N ILE A 73 1.03 -1.96 -5.40
CA ILE A 73 2.11 -2.74 -4.80
C ILE A 73 1.97 -2.65 -3.28
N LEU A 74 1.94 -3.80 -2.61
CA LEU A 74 1.82 -3.88 -1.15
C LEU A 74 3.06 -4.56 -0.57
N ASP A 75 3.68 -3.91 0.42
CA ASP A 75 4.90 -4.42 1.07
C ASP A 75 4.59 -5.26 2.31
N ASN A 76 5.53 -6.13 2.65
CA ASN A 76 5.55 -7.01 3.81
C ASN A 76 4.39 -8.03 3.86
N VAL A 77 3.93 -8.50 2.72
CA VAL A 77 2.79 -9.43 2.64
C VAL A 77 3.12 -10.86 3.09
N LEU A 78 4.41 -11.20 3.26
CA LEU A 78 4.87 -12.48 3.83
C LEU A 78 5.02 -12.44 5.36
N TRP A 79 5.19 -11.24 5.94
CA TRP A 79 5.27 -11.00 7.38
C TRP A 79 6.26 -11.92 8.10
N SER A 80 7.53 -11.88 7.66
CA SER A 80 8.61 -12.75 8.14
C SER A 80 8.29 -14.26 8.01
N GLY A 81 7.52 -14.62 6.99
CA GLY A 81 7.08 -15.98 6.73
C GLY A 81 5.87 -16.46 7.55
N LYS A 82 5.41 -15.68 8.52
CA LYS A 82 4.32 -16.07 9.44
C LYS A 82 3.01 -16.40 8.71
N VAL A 83 2.75 -15.78 7.54
CA VAL A 83 1.54 -16.08 6.76
C VAL A 83 1.48 -17.54 6.32
N ALA A 84 2.63 -18.22 6.17
CA ALA A 84 2.72 -19.63 5.80
C ALA A 84 2.69 -20.58 7.01
N GLU A 85 2.77 -20.08 8.26
CA GLU A 85 2.79 -20.89 9.49
C GLU A 85 1.37 -20.97 10.09
N PRO A 86 0.69 -22.14 10.07
CA PRO A 86 -0.73 -22.26 10.47
C PRO A 86 -1.00 -21.91 11.94
N ASP A 87 0.00 -22.04 12.80
CA ASP A 87 -0.09 -21.76 14.24
C ASP A 87 0.13 -20.28 14.60
N LYS A 88 0.59 -19.46 13.67
CA LYS A 88 0.74 -18.01 13.87
C LYS A 88 -0.59 -17.31 13.61
N ASN A 89 -1.19 -16.80 14.69
CA ASN A 89 -2.52 -16.20 14.65
C ASN A 89 -2.56 -14.80 15.32
N ASP A 90 -1.44 -14.10 15.34
CA ASP A 90 -1.46 -12.67 15.69
C ASP A 90 -2.30 -11.89 14.67
N LYS A 91 -2.83 -10.73 15.12
CA LYS A 91 -3.81 -9.95 14.36
C LYS A 91 -3.31 -9.61 12.95
N ASP A 92 -2.08 -9.15 12.84
CA ASP A 92 -1.52 -8.71 11.55
C ASP A 92 -1.31 -9.89 10.60
N THR A 93 -0.82 -11.05 11.11
CA THR A 93 -0.67 -12.27 10.32
C THR A 93 -2.00 -12.74 9.74
N VAL A 94 -3.07 -12.73 10.54
CA VAL A 94 -4.41 -13.13 10.09
C VAL A 94 -4.95 -12.17 9.03
N LEU A 95 -4.72 -10.87 9.20
CA LEU A 95 -5.17 -9.85 8.24
C LEU A 95 -4.41 -9.95 6.91
N LEU A 96 -3.09 -10.17 6.96
CA LEU A 96 -2.28 -10.33 5.76
C LEU A 96 -2.62 -11.60 4.98
N ARG A 97 -2.94 -12.73 5.65
CA ARG A 97 -3.48 -13.91 4.95
C ARG A 97 -4.77 -13.57 4.20
N LYS A 98 -5.71 -12.92 4.89
CA LYS A 98 -6.99 -12.50 4.27
C LYS A 98 -6.77 -11.56 3.09
N LEU A 99 -5.82 -10.63 3.20
CA LEU A 99 -5.46 -9.74 2.11
C LEU A 99 -4.90 -10.51 0.91
N ASN A 100 -3.95 -11.44 1.17
CA ASN A 100 -3.35 -12.23 0.10
C ASN A 100 -4.38 -13.08 -0.62
N ASP A 101 -5.28 -13.73 0.12
CA ASP A 101 -6.38 -14.51 -0.43
C ASP A 101 -7.35 -13.61 -1.24
N LEU A 102 -7.71 -12.44 -0.69
CA LEU A 102 -8.58 -11.48 -1.36
C LEU A 102 -8.01 -11.02 -2.71
N ILE A 103 -6.73 -10.66 -2.75
CA ILE A 103 -6.09 -10.21 -3.99
C ILE A 103 -5.95 -11.36 -4.99
N HIS A 104 -5.66 -12.58 -4.51
CA HIS A 104 -5.56 -13.77 -5.35
C HIS A 104 -6.89 -14.13 -6.03
N GLU A 105 -8.02 -13.91 -5.35
CA GLU A 105 -9.36 -14.18 -5.85
C GLU A 105 -9.96 -12.99 -6.62
N ASP A 106 -9.30 -11.83 -6.66
CA ASP A 106 -9.83 -10.62 -7.27
C ASP A 106 -9.72 -10.64 -8.80
N GLU A 107 -10.84 -10.84 -9.47
CA GLU A 107 -10.92 -10.87 -10.94
C GLU A 107 -10.58 -9.52 -11.60
N ARG A 108 -10.53 -8.41 -10.83
CA ARG A 108 -10.19 -7.07 -11.33
C ARG A 108 -8.71 -6.90 -11.62
N VAL A 109 -7.87 -7.80 -11.13
CA VAL A 109 -6.40 -7.69 -11.23
C VAL A 109 -5.75 -8.96 -11.78
N GLU A 110 -4.50 -8.84 -12.18
CA GLU A 110 -3.53 -9.92 -12.36
C GLU A 110 -2.47 -9.70 -11.28
N GLU A 111 -2.23 -10.70 -10.44
CA GLU A 111 -1.32 -10.56 -9.31
C GLU A 111 -0.06 -11.42 -9.44
N VAL A 112 0.99 -10.99 -8.80
CA VAL A 112 2.19 -11.78 -8.54
C VAL A 112 2.74 -11.44 -7.15
N LEU A 113 3.01 -12.47 -6.36
CA LEU A 113 3.72 -12.33 -5.09
C LEU A 113 5.20 -12.59 -5.34
N LEU A 114 6.03 -11.56 -5.16
CA LEU A 114 7.48 -11.66 -5.22
C LEU A 114 8.05 -11.90 -3.82
N PRO A 115 8.75 -13.02 -3.57
CA PRO A 115 9.35 -13.32 -2.27
C PRO A 115 10.67 -12.57 -2.08
N ILE A 116 10.65 -11.25 -2.29
CA ILE A 116 11.79 -10.35 -2.08
C ILE A 116 11.62 -9.73 -0.71
N ARG A 117 12.65 -9.81 0.15
CA ARG A 117 12.62 -9.34 1.54
C ARG A 117 11.43 -9.94 2.28
N ASP A 118 10.47 -9.13 2.72
CA ASP A 118 9.28 -9.56 3.45
C ASP A 118 8.03 -9.73 2.55
N GLY A 119 8.27 -9.87 1.25
CA GLY A 119 7.25 -10.11 0.22
C GLY A 119 6.60 -8.85 -0.32
N LEU A 120 6.56 -8.76 -1.65
CA LEU A 120 5.84 -7.73 -2.37
C LEU A 120 4.68 -8.38 -3.15
N MET A 121 3.45 -7.98 -2.85
CA MET A 121 2.30 -8.28 -3.69
C MET A 121 2.18 -7.19 -4.75
N ILE A 122 2.20 -7.58 -6.02
CA ILE A 122 2.03 -6.67 -7.15
C ILE A 122 0.72 -7.03 -7.84
N ALA A 123 -0.26 -6.16 -7.78
CA ALA A 123 -1.56 -6.31 -8.41
C ALA A 123 -1.68 -5.32 -9.60
N ARG A 124 -1.75 -5.84 -10.82
CA ARG A 124 -1.96 -5.06 -12.04
C ARG A 124 -3.44 -5.01 -12.35
N LYS A 125 -4.03 -3.83 -12.41
CA LYS A 125 -5.45 -3.67 -12.79
C LYS A 125 -5.67 -4.04 -14.26
N LYS A 126 -6.67 -4.85 -14.52
CA LYS A 126 -7.10 -5.25 -15.89
C LYS A 126 -7.76 -4.11 -16.66
#